data_8d7c80b18e135bbf5d5a61c7b8eb60a9
#
_entry.id   8d7c80b18e135bbf5d5a61c7b8eb60a9
#
_cell.length_a   1.000
_cell.length_b   1.000
_cell.length_c   1.000
_cell.angle_alpha   90.00
_cell.angle_beta   90.00
_cell.angle_gamma   90.00
#
_symmetry.space_group_name_H-M   'P 1'
#
loop_
_entity.id
_entity.type
_entity.pdbx_description
1 polymer ?
#
loop_
_entity_poly.entity_id
_entity_poly.type
_entity_poly.pdbx_seq_one_letter_code
_entity_poly.pdbx_strand_id
1 'polypeptide(L)'
;IHTYPQCRIFLFGGGEKETEVMNRWADTWPEVCNASAQLKGLQQELILMSHLQVMVTMDSANMHLASLVHTPVVSIWGATHPYAGFMGWNQNPTNAVQVDLPCRPCSIYGNKPCMRGDMACMNQIKPEDIIQRIETVLKQK
;
A
#
# COMPACT_ATOMS: atom_id res chain seq x y z
N ILE A 1 -9.48 -4.94 -11.08
CA ILE A 1 -9.29 -5.50 -12.43
C ILE A 1 -10.59 -5.40 -13.20
N HIS A 2 -11.71 -5.95 -12.73
CA HIS A 2 -12.99 -5.89 -13.46
C HIS A 2 -13.45 -4.45 -13.80
N THR A 3 -13.21 -3.50 -12.91
CA THR A 3 -13.58 -2.09 -13.11
C THR A 3 -12.60 -1.39 -14.05
N TYR A 4 -11.34 -1.81 -14.06
CA TYR A 4 -10.25 -1.19 -14.81
C TYR A 4 -9.42 -2.25 -15.55
N PRO A 5 -9.94 -2.85 -16.63
CA PRO A 5 -9.28 -3.96 -17.33
C PRO A 5 -7.96 -3.56 -18.01
N GLN A 6 -7.72 -2.27 -18.22
CA GLN A 6 -6.46 -1.75 -18.76
C GLN A 6 -5.35 -1.59 -17.71
N CYS A 7 -5.65 -1.76 -16.42
CA CYS A 7 -4.65 -1.66 -15.37
C CYS A 7 -3.67 -2.81 -15.42
N ARG A 8 -2.42 -2.53 -15.04
CA ARG A 8 -1.41 -3.53 -14.68
C ARG A 8 -1.08 -3.36 -13.21
N ILE A 9 -1.05 -4.45 -12.48
CA ILE A 9 -0.80 -4.48 -11.04
C ILE A 9 0.51 -5.20 -10.79
N PHE A 10 1.45 -4.52 -10.14
CA PHE A 10 2.73 -5.07 -9.73
C PHE A 10 2.73 -5.27 -8.22
N LEU A 11 2.99 -6.50 -7.79
CA LEU A 11 3.03 -6.86 -6.37
C LEU A 11 4.47 -6.82 -5.88
N PHE A 12 4.66 -6.10 -4.76
CA PHE A 12 5.94 -5.99 -4.07
C PHE A 12 5.80 -6.56 -2.66
N GLY A 13 6.71 -7.39 -2.26
CA GLY A 13 6.72 -8.02 -0.95
C GLY A 13 7.87 -8.98 -0.80
N GLY A 14 7.99 -9.59 0.37
CA GLY A 14 9.09 -10.51 0.66
C GLY A 14 8.71 -11.54 1.73
N GLY A 15 9.53 -12.58 1.79
CA GLY A 15 9.27 -13.70 2.68
C GLY A 15 8.33 -14.74 2.06
N GLU A 16 8.44 -15.95 2.54
CA GLU A 16 7.83 -17.13 1.94
C GLU A 16 6.30 -17.03 1.81
N LYS A 17 5.62 -16.60 2.88
CA LYS A 17 4.16 -16.50 2.91
C LYS A 17 3.59 -15.44 1.96
N GLU A 18 4.24 -14.28 1.88
CA GLU A 18 3.80 -13.22 0.97
C GLU A 18 4.04 -13.63 -0.48
N THR A 19 5.18 -14.24 -0.77
CA THR A 19 5.52 -14.74 -2.10
C THR A 19 4.51 -15.76 -2.59
N GLU A 20 4.08 -16.70 -1.74
CA GLU A 20 3.05 -17.67 -2.08
C GLU A 20 1.72 -17.01 -2.46
N VAL A 21 1.27 -16.03 -1.68
CA VAL A 21 0.03 -15.29 -1.96
C VAL A 21 0.15 -14.50 -3.26
N MET A 22 1.27 -13.79 -3.46
CA MET A 22 1.49 -12.99 -4.67
C MET A 22 1.56 -13.85 -5.93
N ASN A 23 2.20 -15.02 -5.87
CA ASN A 23 2.24 -15.97 -6.99
C ASN A 23 0.83 -16.46 -7.32
N ARG A 24 0.04 -16.87 -6.34
CA ARG A 24 -1.34 -17.31 -6.56
C ARG A 24 -2.20 -16.23 -7.22
N TRP A 25 -2.02 -14.95 -6.85
CA TRP A 25 -2.74 -13.85 -7.50
C TRP A 25 -2.26 -13.62 -8.93
N ALA A 26 -0.96 -13.68 -9.18
CA ALA A 26 -0.38 -13.55 -10.52
C ALA A 26 -0.80 -14.71 -11.45
N ASP A 27 -0.95 -15.92 -10.91
CA ASP A 27 -1.44 -17.08 -11.67
C ASP A 27 -2.94 -16.97 -11.98
N THR A 28 -3.71 -16.27 -11.13
CA THR A 28 -5.17 -16.12 -11.29
C THR A 28 -5.54 -15.00 -12.26
N TRP A 29 -4.75 -13.91 -12.28
CA TRP A 29 -5.07 -12.68 -13.00
C TRP A 29 -3.94 -12.27 -13.93
N PRO A 30 -4.15 -12.30 -15.28
CA PRO A 30 -3.11 -11.95 -16.26
C PRO A 30 -2.58 -10.51 -16.14
N GLU A 31 -3.36 -9.62 -15.54
CA GLU A 31 -3.00 -8.22 -15.30
C GLU A 31 -2.11 -8.04 -14.06
N VAL A 32 -1.95 -9.08 -13.25
CA VAL A 32 -1.17 -9.06 -12.00
C VAL A 32 0.18 -9.70 -12.21
N CYS A 33 1.22 -9.07 -11.73
CA CYS A 33 2.60 -9.53 -11.83
C CYS A 33 3.25 -9.52 -10.43
N ASN A 34 3.85 -10.63 -10.02
CA ASN A 34 4.71 -10.66 -8.86
C ASN A 34 6.08 -10.06 -9.22
N ALA A 35 6.24 -8.75 -9.02
CA ALA A 35 7.46 -8.03 -9.35
C ALA A 35 8.65 -8.51 -8.52
N SER A 36 8.45 -8.78 -7.23
CA SER A 36 9.53 -9.24 -6.34
C SER A 36 10.12 -10.60 -6.74
N ALA A 37 9.35 -11.45 -7.40
CA ALA A 37 9.86 -12.72 -7.92
C ALA A 37 10.67 -12.56 -9.23
N GLN A 38 10.40 -11.52 -10.00
CA GLN A 38 11.01 -11.30 -11.31
C GLN A 38 12.20 -10.33 -11.26
N LEU A 39 12.20 -9.38 -10.31
CA LEU A 39 13.25 -8.38 -10.18
C LEU A 39 14.39 -8.87 -9.30
N LYS A 40 15.58 -8.40 -9.60
CA LYS A 40 16.79 -8.74 -8.86
C LYS A 40 17.29 -7.54 -8.05
N GLY A 41 16.74 -7.45 -6.84
CA GLY A 41 17.19 -6.48 -5.85
C GLY A 41 16.55 -5.09 -5.98
N LEU A 42 16.79 -4.31 -4.95
CA LEU A 42 16.16 -3.01 -4.69
C LEU A 42 16.28 -2.01 -5.85
N GLN A 43 17.41 -2.01 -6.56
CA GLN A 43 17.62 -1.08 -7.67
C GLN A 43 16.58 -1.29 -8.79
N GLN A 44 16.30 -2.53 -9.15
CA GLN A 44 15.31 -2.84 -10.18
C GLN A 44 13.89 -2.55 -9.69
N GLU A 45 13.60 -2.78 -8.41
CA GLU A 45 12.33 -2.42 -7.81
C GLU A 45 12.10 -0.91 -7.84
N LEU A 46 13.10 -0.10 -7.48
CA LEU A 46 13.03 1.36 -7.54
C LEU A 46 12.82 1.86 -8.98
N ILE A 47 13.50 1.26 -9.96
CA ILE A 47 13.28 1.59 -11.38
C ILE A 47 11.81 1.30 -11.76
N LEU A 48 11.29 0.13 -11.44
CA LEU A 48 9.88 -0.17 -11.71
C LEU A 48 8.95 0.80 -10.99
N MET A 49 9.19 1.04 -9.69
CA MET A 49 8.38 1.97 -8.89
C MET A 49 8.33 3.36 -9.50
N SER A 50 9.43 3.86 -10.08
CA SER A 50 9.48 5.20 -10.72
C SER A 50 8.57 5.32 -11.95
N HIS A 51 8.15 4.21 -12.53
CA HIS A 51 7.24 4.16 -13.68
C HIS A 51 5.77 3.91 -13.29
N LEU A 52 5.48 3.68 -12.02
CA LEU A 52 4.11 3.48 -11.57
C LEU A 52 3.31 4.80 -11.57
N GLN A 53 2.03 4.71 -11.87
CA GLN A 53 1.12 5.84 -11.72
C GLN A 53 0.79 6.11 -10.25
N VAL A 54 0.70 5.05 -9.45
CA VAL A 54 0.39 5.12 -8.01
C VAL A 54 0.90 3.85 -7.33
N MET A 55 1.37 4.00 -6.10
CA MET A 55 1.69 2.89 -5.21
C MET A 55 0.63 2.80 -4.12
N VAL A 56 0.04 1.61 -3.92
CA VAL A 56 -0.85 1.33 -2.79
C VAL A 56 -0.09 0.50 -1.78
N THR A 57 0.01 0.97 -0.56
CA THR A 57 0.82 0.28 0.45
C THR A 57 0.33 0.59 1.87
N MET A 58 0.71 -0.26 2.81
CA MET A 58 0.60 0.06 4.22
C MET A 58 1.69 1.06 4.65
N ASP A 59 1.69 1.44 5.93
CA ASP A 59 2.84 2.04 6.61
C ASP A 59 4.00 1.02 6.64
N SER A 60 4.81 1.02 5.60
CA SER A 60 5.84 0.03 5.33
C SER A 60 7.02 0.61 4.55
N ALA A 61 8.09 -0.18 4.40
CA ALA A 61 9.26 0.21 3.61
C ALA A 61 8.90 0.62 2.18
N ASN A 62 7.92 -0.05 1.55
CA ASN A 62 7.51 0.25 0.17
C ASN A 62 6.93 1.66 0.01
N MET A 63 6.29 2.22 1.04
CA MET A 63 5.85 3.62 1.04
C MET A 63 7.04 4.57 0.89
N HIS A 64 8.10 4.32 1.63
CA HIS A 64 9.31 5.15 1.59
C HIS A 64 10.08 4.98 0.28
N LEU A 65 10.18 3.75 -0.24
CA LEU A 65 10.83 3.47 -1.52
C LEU A 65 10.13 4.16 -2.68
N ALA A 66 8.79 4.08 -2.75
CA ALA A 66 8.01 4.81 -3.73
C ALA A 66 8.18 6.33 -3.60
N SER A 67 8.30 6.84 -2.37
CA SER A 67 8.55 8.26 -2.12
C SER A 67 9.91 8.73 -2.64
N LEU A 68 10.96 7.91 -2.51
CA LEU A 68 12.29 8.22 -3.02
C LEU A 68 12.33 8.43 -4.54
N VAL A 69 11.46 7.74 -5.27
CA VAL A 69 11.35 7.83 -6.73
C VAL A 69 10.17 8.69 -7.20
N HIS A 70 9.60 9.49 -6.29
CA HIS A 70 8.50 10.43 -6.54
C HIS A 70 7.20 9.79 -7.05
N THR A 71 7.00 8.50 -6.80
CA THR A 71 5.74 7.84 -7.12
C THR A 71 4.67 8.23 -6.09
N PRO A 72 3.50 8.72 -6.51
CA PRO A 72 2.41 9.03 -5.60
C PRO A 72 1.97 7.79 -4.82
N VAL A 73 1.70 7.95 -3.54
CA VAL A 73 1.32 6.85 -2.65
C VAL A 73 -0.10 7.04 -2.12
N VAL A 74 -0.91 6.00 -2.22
CA VAL A 74 -2.11 5.81 -1.41
C VAL A 74 -1.72 4.90 -0.24
N SER A 75 -1.63 5.47 0.96
CA SER A 75 -1.18 4.75 2.15
C SER A 75 -2.33 4.34 3.05
N ILE A 76 -2.32 3.09 3.50
CA ILE A 76 -3.36 2.50 4.36
C ILE A 76 -2.83 2.42 5.79
N TRP A 77 -3.56 3.01 6.73
CA TRP A 77 -3.16 3.15 8.12
C TRP A 77 -4.15 2.46 9.06
N GLY A 78 -3.67 1.42 9.71
CA GLY A 78 -4.43 0.66 10.72
C GLY A 78 -4.12 1.12 12.14
N ALA A 79 -3.32 0.33 12.86
CA ALA A 79 -2.94 0.56 14.26
C ALA A 79 -1.99 1.77 14.47
N THR A 80 -1.26 2.18 13.42
CA THR A 80 -0.41 3.36 13.39
C THR A 80 -1.18 4.61 12.92
N HIS A 81 -0.52 5.76 12.87
CA HIS A 81 -1.13 7.01 12.41
C HIS A 81 -0.09 7.89 11.68
N PRO A 82 -0.46 8.60 10.61
CA PRO A 82 0.44 9.54 9.92
C PRO A 82 1.11 10.57 10.85
N TYR A 83 0.42 10.97 11.92
CA TYR A 83 0.96 11.92 12.91
C TYR A 83 2.14 11.38 13.72
N ALA A 84 2.41 10.08 13.68
CA ALA A 84 3.61 9.52 14.29
C ALA A 84 4.91 9.88 13.52
N GLY A 85 4.81 10.56 12.38
CA GLY A 85 5.95 11.03 11.60
C GLY A 85 6.49 10.01 10.60
N PHE A 86 5.80 8.91 10.37
CA PHE A 86 6.22 7.87 9.42
C PHE A 86 5.65 8.03 8.01
N MET A 87 5.01 9.17 7.71
CA MET A 87 4.53 9.44 6.35
C MET A 87 5.68 9.45 5.36
N GLY A 88 5.48 8.87 4.18
CA GLY A 88 6.46 8.91 3.11
C GLY A 88 6.86 10.34 2.74
N TRP A 89 8.16 10.55 2.48
CA TRP A 89 8.69 11.88 2.16
C TRP A 89 7.97 12.50 0.96
N ASN A 90 7.54 13.76 1.12
CA ASN A 90 6.84 14.53 0.09
C ASN A 90 5.52 13.90 -0.42
N GLN A 91 4.93 12.98 0.33
CA GLN A 91 3.63 12.40 0.00
C GLN A 91 2.49 13.29 0.49
N ASN A 92 1.40 13.33 -0.27
CA ASN A 92 0.22 14.11 0.10
C ASN A 92 -0.54 13.42 1.25
N PRO A 93 -0.70 14.06 2.43
CA PRO A 93 -1.41 13.47 3.56
C PRO A 93 -2.87 13.11 3.27
N THR A 94 -3.50 13.78 2.31
CA THR A 94 -4.88 13.49 1.92
C THR A 94 -5.03 12.13 1.23
N ASN A 95 -3.92 11.52 0.79
CA ASN A 95 -3.92 10.18 0.20
C ASN A 95 -3.83 9.06 1.25
N ALA A 96 -3.82 9.40 2.54
CA ALA A 96 -3.91 8.42 3.61
C ALA A 96 -5.35 7.90 3.74
N VAL A 97 -5.52 6.59 3.66
CA VAL A 97 -6.79 5.89 3.91
C VAL A 97 -6.75 5.32 5.31
N GLN A 98 -7.67 5.76 6.15
CA GLN A 98 -7.71 5.38 7.56
C GLN A 98 -9.11 5.60 8.14
N VAL A 99 -9.40 4.96 9.26
CA VAL A 99 -10.64 5.14 10.02
C VAL A 99 -10.33 5.95 11.28
N ASP A 100 -11.14 6.95 11.57
CA ASP A 100 -11.03 7.72 12.81
C ASP A 100 -11.63 6.93 13.98
N LEU A 101 -10.74 6.47 14.89
CA LEU A 101 -11.12 5.71 16.08
C LEU A 101 -10.34 6.23 17.29
N PRO A 102 -10.99 6.39 18.45
CA PRO A 102 -10.35 6.91 19.66
C PRO A 102 -9.17 6.05 20.17
N CYS A 103 -9.12 4.79 19.77
CA CYS A 103 -8.04 3.87 20.15
C CYS A 103 -6.79 3.97 19.27
N ARG A 104 -6.78 4.83 18.24
CA ARG A 104 -5.65 5.01 17.33
C ARG A 104 -4.84 6.25 17.69
N PRO A 105 -3.50 6.19 17.56
CA PRO A 105 -2.67 4.99 17.32
C PRO A 105 -2.57 4.09 18.55
N CYS A 106 -2.63 2.77 18.37
CA CYS A 106 -2.44 1.83 19.48
C CYS A 106 -1.00 1.83 20.01
N SER A 107 -0.05 2.09 19.12
CA SER A 107 1.36 2.32 19.40
C SER A 107 2.03 3.03 18.23
N ILE A 108 3.23 3.56 18.44
CA ILE A 108 4.00 4.25 17.39
C ILE A 108 4.30 3.29 16.22
N TYR A 109 4.61 2.04 16.51
CA TYR A 109 5.02 1.04 15.51
C TYR A 109 3.94 0.02 15.14
N GLY A 110 2.72 0.14 15.66
CA GLY A 110 1.66 -0.82 15.40
C GLY A 110 1.88 -2.24 15.95
N ASN A 111 2.83 -2.41 16.87
CA ASN A 111 3.30 -3.70 17.37
C ASN A 111 2.60 -4.19 18.64
N LYS A 112 1.59 -3.45 19.11
CA LYS A 112 0.79 -3.84 20.29
C LYS A 112 -0.44 -4.64 19.87
N PRO A 113 -0.88 -5.60 20.67
CA PRO A 113 -2.15 -6.29 20.45
C PRO A 113 -3.32 -5.30 20.41
N CYS A 114 -4.32 -5.61 19.59
CA CYS A 114 -5.54 -4.80 19.52
C CYS A 114 -6.28 -4.87 20.86
N MET A 115 -6.39 -3.74 21.57
CA MET A 115 -7.10 -3.66 22.86
C MET A 115 -8.61 -3.90 22.70
N ARG A 116 -9.19 -3.60 21.54
CA ARG A 116 -10.59 -3.88 21.21
C ARG A 116 -10.83 -5.34 20.81
N GLY A 117 -9.80 -6.03 20.34
CA GLY A 117 -9.88 -7.40 19.84
C GLY A 117 -10.51 -7.56 18.45
N ASP A 118 -11.11 -6.51 17.88
CA ASP A 118 -11.86 -6.54 16.61
C ASP A 118 -11.08 -5.99 15.40
N MET A 119 -9.91 -5.41 15.63
CA MET A 119 -9.10 -4.74 14.60
C MET A 119 -9.91 -3.76 13.72
N ALA A 120 -10.87 -3.06 14.30
CA ALA A 120 -11.79 -2.16 13.58
C ALA A 120 -11.06 -1.14 12.69
N CYS A 121 -9.87 -0.70 13.08
CA CYS A 121 -9.05 0.21 12.28
C CYS A 121 -8.65 -0.34 10.91
N MET A 122 -8.63 -1.66 10.73
CA MET A 122 -8.41 -2.32 9.45
C MET A 122 -9.73 -2.81 8.85
N ASN A 123 -10.57 -3.46 9.64
CA ASN A 123 -11.77 -4.12 9.15
C ASN A 123 -12.87 -3.15 8.68
N GLN A 124 -12.81 -1.87 9.08
CA GLN A 124 -13.74 -0.85 8.61
C GLN A 124 -13.24 -0.08 7.37
N ILE A 125 -12.00 -0.24 6.96
CA ILE A 125 -11.51 0.28 5.67
C ILE A 125 -12.11 -0.58 4.56
N LYS A 126 -12.88 0.05 3.69
CA LYS A 126 -13.51 -0.65 2.57
C LYS A 126 -12.61 -0.59 1.33
N PRO A 127 -12.59 -1.64 0.50
CA PRO A 127 -11.87 -1.60 -0.78
C PRO A 127 -12.27 -0.41 -1.65
N GLU A 128 -13.53 0.02 -1.61
CA GLU A 128 -14.08 1.14 -2.35
C GLU A 128 -13.41 2.47 -1.95
N ASP A 129 -13.10 2.67 -0.66
CA ASP A 129 -12.43 3.86 -0.16
C ASP A 129 -11.01 3.97 -0.75
N ILE A 130 -10.32 2.83 -0.86
CA ILE A 130 -8.98 2.73 -1.46
C ILE A 130 -9.06 3.02 -2.96
N ILE A 131 -10.00 2.41 -3.67
CA ILE A 131 -10.21 2.61 -5.11
C ILE A 131 -10.51 4.08 -5.41
N GLN A 132 -11.42 4.69 -4.66
CA GLN A 132 -11.76 6.11 -4.81
C GLN A 132 -10.53 7.01 -4.60
N ARG A 133 -9.66 6.67 -3.66
CA ARG A 133 -8.42 7.42 -3.43
C ARG A 133 -7.44 7.25 -4.58
N ILE A 134 -7.29 6.03 -5.12
CA ILE A 134 -6.48 5.78 -6.32
C ILE A 134 -6.98 6.63 -7.49
N GLU A 135 -8.28 6.64 -7.76
CA GLU A 135 -8.87 7.46 -8.83
C GLU A 135 -8.59 8.95 -8.66
N THR A 136 -8.66 9.43 -7.41
CA THR A 136 -8.36 10.83 -7.10
C THR A 136 -6.91 11.17 -7.44
N VAL A 137 -5.97 10.29 -7.08
CA VAL A 137 -4.54 10.47 -7.40
C VAL A 137 -4.29 10.44 -8.91
N LEU A 138 -4.93 9.51 -9.63
CA LEU A 138 -4.75 9.39 -11.07
C LEU A 138 -5.32 10.58 -11.85
N LYS A 139 -6.34 11.26 -11.34
CA LYS A 139 -6.92 12.48 -11.95
C LYS A 139 -6.10 13.75 -11.69
N GLN A 140 -5.15 13.73 -10.76
CA GLN A 140 -4.29 14.87 -10.43
C GLN A 140 -3.03 14.96 -11.30
N LYS A 141 -2.80 13.98 -12.16
CA LYS A 141 -1.76 13.99 -13.19
C LYS A 141 -2.32 14.50 -14.50
#